data_6077c477c3791f3bd6ae3389cf522baa
#
_entry.id   6077c477c3791f3bd6ae3389cf522baa
#
_cell.length_a   1.000
_cell.length_b   1.000
_cell.length_c   1.000
_cell.angle_alpha   90.00
_cell.angle_beta   90.00
_cell.angle_gamma   90.00
#
_symmetry.space_group_name_H-M   'P 1'
#
loop_
_entity.id
_entity.type
_entity.pdbx_description
1 polymer ?
#
loop_
_entity_poly.entity_id
_entity_poly.type
_entity_poly.pdbx_seq_one_letter_code
_entity_poly.pdbx_strand_id
1 'polypeptide(L)'
;MRKVLYPGTFDPVTFGHIDIIKRARELFDEVIVTVAINPSKAPLFTVEERLYLLKESLKEFENIQVNSFDGLVVDHAHNMGAIGIIRGLRAVSDFEYEFQMALMNRKLASDIATIFLMPHEKYTYLNSSIVRNLASLNSDVSDFVPEVVKEALRKKFSK
;
A
#
# COMPACT_ATOMS: atom_id res chain seq x y z
N MET A 1 11.37 -16.08 11.88
CA MET A 1 10.78 -15.53 10.64
C MET A 1 10.59 -14.02 10.76
N ARG A 2 11.19 -13.29 9.85
CA ARG A 2 11.13 -11.82 9.87
C ARG A 2 9.94 -11.37 9.03
N LYS A 3 8.89 -10.92 9.71
CA LYS A 3 7.67 -10.41 9.08
C LYS A 3 7.66 -8.89 9.12
N VAL A 4 7.21 -8.27 8.05
CA VAL A 4 7.04 -6.81 7.99
C VAL A 4 5.63 -6.48 7.51
N LEU A 5 5.14 -5.34 7.98
CA LEU A 5 3.83 -4.82 7.63
C LEU A 5 4.00 -3.73 6.57
N TYR A 6 3.18 -3.77 5.53
CA TYR A 6 3.11 -2.68 4.55
C TYR A 6 1.70 -2.10 4.56
N PRO A 7 1.47 -1.05 5.34
CA PRO A 7 0.14 -0.44 5.44
C PRO A 7 -0.08 0.60 4.37
N GLY A 8 -1.32 0.77 3.96
CA GLY A 8 -1.70 1.80 3.01
C GLY A 8 -3.19 1.83 2.80
N THR A 9 -3.65 2.87 2.11
CA THR A 9 -5.06 2.98 1.71
C THR A 9 -5.38 2.05 0.53
N PHE A 10 -4.45 1.93 -0.41
CA PHE A 10 -4.57 1.09 -1.61
C PHE A 10 -5.89 1.29 -2.36
N ASP A 11 -6.13 2.50 -2.81
CA ASP A 11 -7.41 2.91 -3.38
C ASP A 11 -7.29 3.52 -4.80
N PRO A 12 -6.89 2.75 -5.78
CA PRO A 12 -6.55 1.32 -5.76
C PRO A 12 -5.05 1.07 -5.56
N VAL A 13 -4.68 -0.20 -5.49
CA VAL A 13 -3.29 -0.64 -5.59
C VAL A 13 -2.74 -0.29 -6.97
N THR A 14 -1.47 0.14 -7.03
CA THR A 14 -0.78 0.53 -8.27
C THR A 14 0.48 -0.29 -8.45
N PHE A 15 1.10 -0.21 -9.63
CA PHE A 15 2.40 -0.84 -9.85
C PHE A 15 3.48 -0.28 -8.93
N GLY A 16 3.35 0.98 -8.48
CA GLY A 16 4.26 1.53 -7.48
C GLY A 16 4.19 0.78 -6.16
N HIS A 17 2.99 0.49 -5.69
CA HIS A 17 2.79 -0.34 -4.48
C HIS A 17 3.36 -1.74 -4.68
N ILE A 18 3.09 -2.35 -5.82
CA ILE A 18 3.55 -3.71 -6.12
C ILE A 18 5.08 -3.76 -6.17
N ASP A 19 5.71 -2.73 -6.72
CA ASP A 19 7.17 -2.64 -6.77
C ASP A 19 7.78 -2.64 -5.36
N ILE A 20 7.20 -1.85 -4.44
CA ILE A 20 7.62 -1.82 -3.02
C ILE A 20 7.44 -3.21 -2.39
N ILE A 21 6.33 -3.87 -2.65
CA ILE A 21 6.05 -5.21 -2.10
C ILE A 21 7.10 -6.22 -2.61
N LYS A 22 7.44 -6.16 -3.89
CA LYS A 22 8.47 -7.02 -4.46
C LYS A 22 9.81 -6.82 -3.77
N ARG A 23 10.21 -5.57 -3.54
CA ARG A 23 11.48 -5.25 -2.85
C ARG A 23 11.47 -5.73 -1.41
N ALA A 24 10.35 -5.54 -0.71
CA ALA A 24 10.21 -6.02 0.67
C ALA A 24 10.34 -7.55 0.76
N ARG A 25 9.75 -8.28 -0.19
CA ARG A 25 9.85 -9.74 -0.24
C ARG A 25 11.29 -10.25 -0.39
N GLU A 26 12.13 -9.49 -1.04
CA GLU A 26 13.55 -9.86 -1.21
C GLU A 26 14.33 -9.70 0.10
N LEU A 27 13.86 -8.84 1.01
CA LEU A 27 14.56 -8.51 2.24
C LEU A 27 14.02 -9.25 3.46
N PHE A 28 12.75 -9.64 3.43
CA PHE A 28 12.04 -10.21 4.58
C PHE A 28 11.38 -11.53 4.22
N ASP A 29 11.09 -12.32 5.23
CA ASP A 29 10.52 -13.66 5.03
C ASP A 29 9.05 -13.62 4.66
N GLU A 30 8.30 -12.64 5.20
CA GLU A 30 6.87 -12.47 4.91
C GLU A 30 6.51 -10.99 4.90
N VAL A 31 5.71 -10.59 3.93
CA VAL A 31 5.18 -9.22 3.84
C VAL A 31 3.67 -9.27 4.06
N ILE A 32 3.20 -8.51 5.04
CA ILE A 32 1.78 -8.39 5.36
C ILE A 32 1.30 -7.06 4.80
N VAL A 33 0.58 -7.12 3.68
CA VAL A 33 0.01 -5.94 3.03
C VAL A 33 -1.33 -5.67 3.69
N THR A 34 -1.47 -4.51 4.30
CA THR A 34 -2.64 -4.24 5.13
C THR A 34 -3.35 -2.95 4.74
N VAL A 35 -4.64 -3.06 4.47
CA VAL A 35 -5.48 -1.91 4.12
C VAL A 35 -5.86 -1.15 5.40
N ALA A 36 -5.48 0.12 5.45
CA ALA A 36 -5.87 0.99 6.56
C ALA A 36 -7.33 1.43 6.39
N ILE A 37 -8.13 1.19 7.41
CA ILE A 37 -9.53 1.64 7.45
C ILE A 37 -9.54 3.03 8.07
N ASN A 38 -9.88 4.04 7.28
CA ASN A 38 -9.95 5.42 7.74
C ASN A 38 -11.33 6.00 7.41
N PRO A 39 -12.25 6.05 8.39
CA PRO A 39 -13.62 6.51 8.13
C PRO A 39 -13.71 8.00 7.75
N SER A 40 -12.67 8.79 8.02
CA SER A 40 -12.67 10.22 7.64
C SER A 40 -12.34 10.44 6.17
N LYS A 41 -11.83 9.43 5.47
CA LYS A 41 -11.60 9.47 4.02
C LYS A 41 -12.77 8.80 3.30
N ALA A 42 -13.15 9.36 2.15
CA ALA A 42 -14.18 8.78 1.29
C ALA A 42 -13.50 8.06 0.12
N PRO A 43 -13.10 6.80 0.29
CA PRO A 43 -12.38 6.08 -0.77
C PRO A 43 -13.30 5.73 -1.94
N LEU A 44 -12.72 5.55 -3.12
CA LEU A 44 -13.46 5.11 -4.30
C LEU A 44 -13.94 3.66 -4.15
N PHE A 45 -13.08 2.80 -3.61
CA PHE A 45 -13.38 1.39 -3.41
C PHE A 45 -13.64 1.10 -1.93
N THR A 46 -14.56 0.18 -1.67
CA THR A 46 -14.82 -0.30 -0.31
C THR A 46 -13.59 -1.07 0.20
N VAL A 47 -13.56 -1.35 1.51
CA VAL A 47 -12.50 -2.16 2.11
C VAL A 47 -12.45 -3.54 1.43
N GLU A 48 -13.60 -4.17 1.23
CA GLU A 48 -13.71 -5.50 0.60
C GLU A 48 -13.19 -5.47 -0.84
N GLU A 49 -13.53 -4.43 -1.59
CA GLU A 49 -13.03 -4.25 -2.97
C GLU A 49 -11.51 -4.07 -3.00
N ARG A 50 -10.97 -3.26 -2.09
CA ARG A 50 -9.54 -3.03 -2.02
C ARG A 50 -8.77 -4.30 -1.63
N LEU A 51 -9.29 -5.07 -0.68
CA LEU A 51 -8.72 -6.37 -0.32
C LEU A 51 -8.73 -7.34 -1.50
N TYR A 52 -9.85 -7.41 -2.21
CA TYR A 52 -9.98 -8.26 -3.40
C TYR A 52 -8.95 -7.88 -4.47
N LEU A 53 -8.84 -6.58 -4.77
CA LEU A 53 -7.91 -6.10 -5.79
C LEU A 53 -6.46 -6.37 -5.41
N LEU A 54 -6.12 -6.24 -4.14
CA LEU A 54 -4.78 -6.58 -3.65
C LEU A 54 -4.51 -8.08 -3.79
N LYS A 55 -5.43 -8.91 -3.35
CA LYS A 55 -5.27 -10.37 -3.43
C LYS A 55 -5.10 -10.84 -4.87
N GLU A 56 -5.93 -10.34 -5.78
CA GLU A 56 -5.82 -10.68 -7.20
C GLU A 56 -4.52 -10.18 -7.82
N SER A 57 -4.12 -8.96 -7.49
CA SER A 57 -2.89 -8.37 -8.02
C SER A 57 -1.62 -9.06 -7.53
N LEU A 58 -1.69 -9.71 -6.37
CA LEU A 58 -0.54 -10.32 -5.71
C LEU A 58 -0.57 -11.85 -5.70
N LYS A 59 -1.55 -12.45 -6.34
CA LYS A 59 -1.79 -13.91 -6.24
C LYS A 59 -0.63 -14.78 -6.72
N GLU A 60 0.24 -14.25 -7.56
CA GLU A 60 1.39 -15.00 -8.07
C GLU A 60 2.64 -14.86 -7.19
N PHE A 61 2.57 -14.03 -6.16
CA PHE A 61 3.68 -13.85 -5.23
C PHE A 61 3.49 -14.72 -3.99
N GLU A 62 4.53 -15.43 -3.64
CA GLU A 62 4.56 -16.20 -2.40
C GLU A 62 4.93 -15.31 -1.22
N ASN A 63 4.59 -15.78 -0.01
CA ASN A 63 4.95 -15.14 1.26
C ASN A 63 4.36 -13.75 1.43
N ILE A 64 3.16 -13.54 0.89
CA ILE A 64 2.39 -12.31 1.08
C ILE A 64 1.06 -12.66 1.73
N GLN A 65 0.75 -11.92 2.79
CA GLN A 65 -0.56 -11.96 3.44
C GLN A 65 -1.26 -10.62 3.18
N VAL A 66 -2.57 -10.64 2.95
CA VAL A 66 -3.37 -9.43 2.74
C VAL A 66 -4.47 -9.38 3.78
N ASN A 67 -4.55 -8.29 4.51
CA ASN A 67 -5.63 -8.06 5.49
C ASN A 67 -5.93 -6.57 5.62
N SER A 68 -6.77 -6.22 6.57
CA SER A 68 -7.11 -4.83 6.89
C SER A 68 -6.96 -4.60 8.38
N PHE A 69 -6.86 -3.33 8.77
CA PHE A 69 -6.80 -2.97 10.18
C PHE A 69 -7.50 -1.65 10.42
N ASP A 70 -7.95 -1.48 11.65
CA ASP A 70 -8.48 -0.24 12.19
C ASP A 70 -7.66 0.11 13.43
N GLY A 71 -7.46 1.40 13.72
CA GLY A 71 -6.69 1.85 14.86
C GLY A 71 -5.22 2.11 14.54
N LEU A 72 -4.35 1.93 15.53
CA LEU A 72 -2.93 2.24 15.40
C LEU A 72 -2.18 1.15 14.63
N VAL A 73 -1.38 1.59 13.67
CA VAL A 73 -0.59 0.67 12.84
C VAL A 73 0.41 -0.15 13.67
N VAL A 74 0.98 0.45 14.73
CA VAL A 74 1.95 -0.26 15.60
C VAL A 74 1.28 -1.38 16.38
N ASP A 75 0.03 -1.19 16.80
CA ASP A 75 -0.73 -2.23 17.47
C ASP A 75 -1.01 -3.39 16.53
N HIS A 76 -1.39 -3.07 15.30
CA HIS A 76 -1.61 -4.09 14.28
C HIS A 76 -0.31 -4.85 13.98
N ALA A 77 0.82 -4.13 13.90
CA ALA A 77 2.13 -4.75 13.70
C ALA A 77 2.45 -5.76 14.81
N HIS A 78 2.21 -5.38 16.06
CA HIS A 78 2.39 -6.29 17.20
C HIS A 78 1.47 -7.51 17.10
N ASN A 79 0.20 -7.29 16.79
CA ASN A 79 -0.79 -8.37 16.67
C ASN A 79 -0.41 -9.37 15.57
N MET A 80 0.22 -8.90 14.50
CA MET A 80 0.64 -9.74 13.38
C MET A 80 2.03 -10.35 13.56
N GLY A 81 2.73 -10.00 14.63
CA GLY A 81 4.10 -10.48 14.85
C GLY A 81 5.11 -9.85 13.91
N ALA A 82 4.83 -8.65 13.41
CA ALA A 82 5.74 -7.93 12.52
C ALA A 82 6.84 -7.23 13.33
N ILE A 83 8.05 -7.21 12.78
CA ILE A 83 9.20 -6.54 13.39
C ILE A 83 9.40 -5.13 12.86
N GLY A 84 8.70 -4.77 11.79
CA GLY A 84 8.85 -3.47 11.16
C GLY A 84 7.68 -3.11 10.27
N ILE A 85 7.62 -1.83 9.93
CA ILE A 85 6.61 -1.25 9.04
C ILE A 85 7.34 -0.71 7.82
N ILE A 86 6.92 -1.14 6.63
CA ILE A 86 7.44 -0.66 5.35
C ILE A 86 6.67 0.57 4.94
N ARG A 87 7.39 1.60 4.51
CA ARG A 87 6.81 2.79 3.87
C ARG A 87 7.55 3.06 2.58
N GLY A 88 6.81 3.41 1.54
CA GLY A 88 7.40 3.82 0.27
C GLY A 88 7.72 5.31 0.28
N LEU A 89 8.92 5.68 -0.19
CA LEU A 89 9.29 7.07 -0.38
C LEU A 89 9.47 7.35 -1.87
N ARG A 90 8.73 8.32 -2.40
CA ARG A 90 8.74 8.67 -3.82
C ARG A 90 9.41 10.02 -4.08
N ALA A 91 9.20 11.00 -3.20
CA ALA A 91 9.66 12.37 -3.40
C ALA A 91 10.04 13.01 -2.07
N VAL A 92 10.76 14.12 -2.13
CA VAL A 92 11.18 14.87 -0.94
C VAL A 92 9.98 15.34 -0.12
N SER A 93 8.88 15.70 -0.78
CA SER A 93 7.64 16.12 -0.10
C SER A 93 7.03 15.01 0.75
N ASP A 94 7.22 13.75 0.36
CA ASP A 94 6.75 12.61 1.16
C ASP A 94 7.61 12.43 2.42
N PHE A 95 8.88 12.78 2.34
CA PHE A 95 9.87 12.48 3.37
C PHE A 95 9.52 13.14 4.72
N GLU A 96 9.17 14.41 4.73
CA GLU A 96 8.87 15.12 5.99
C GLU A 96 7.73 14.46 6.74
N TYR A 97 6.63 14.20 6.06
CA TYR A 97 5.46 13.55 6.67
C TYR A 97 5.81 12.14 7.14
N GLU A 98 6.44 11.35 6.28
CA GLU A 98 6.81 9.97 6.60
C GLU A 98 7.81 9.91 7.76
N PHE A 99 8.76 10.84 7.80
CA PHE A 99 9.74 10.92 8.89
C PHE A 99 9.06 11.23 10.22
N GLN A 100 8.13 12.18 10.23
CA GLN A 100 7.38 12.50 11.45
C GLN A 100 6.56 11.30 11.93
N MET A 101 5.90 10.59 11.02
CA MET A 101 5.13 9.40 11.37
C MET A 101 6.03 8.28 11.90
N ALA A 102 7.21 8.13 11.33
CA ALA A 102 8.18 7.13 11.81
C ALA A 102 8.63 7.44 13.24
N LEU A 103 8.87 8.72 13.56
CA LEU A 103 9.24 9.13 14.91
C LEU A 103 8.10 8.88 15.90
N MET A 104 6.86 9.17 15.51
CA MET A 104 5.69 8.90 16.33
C MET A 104 5.53 7.40 16.59
N ASN A 105 5.66 6.59 15.55
CA ASN A 105 5.57 5.13 15.69
C ASN A 105 6.67 4.59 16.61
N ARG A 106 7.90 5.12 16.49
CA ARG A 106 9.00 4.74 17.39
C ARG A 106 8.70 5.08 18.84
N LYS A 107 8.07 6.23 19.08
CA LYS A 107 7.67 6.65 20.43
C LYS A 107 6.62 5.70 21.01
N LEU A 108 5.67 5.28 20.19
CA LEU A 108 4.58 4.40 20.62
C LEU A 108 5.01 2.94 20.75
N ALA A 109 5.95 2.49 19.92
CA ALA A 109 6.42 1.11 19.90
C ALA A 109 7.88 1.06 19.47
N SER A 110 8.79 1.16 20.44
CA SER A 110 10.24 1.24 20.19
C SER A 110 10.82 -0.03 19.58
N ASP A 111 10.10 -1.14 19.68
CA ASP A 111 10.51 -2.45 19.13
C ASP A 111 10.07 -2.66 17.66
N ILE A 112 9.27 -1.74 17.10
CA ILE A 112 8.83 -1.82 15.70
C ILE A 112 9.64 -0.80 14.88
N ALA A 113 10.46 -1.28 13.96
CA ALA A 113 11.25 -0.42 13.08
C ALA A 113 10.40 0.11 11.93
N THR A 114 10.68 1.34 11.48
CA THR A 114 10.13 1.84 10.22
C THR A 114 11.22 1.74 9.15
N ILE A 115 10.89 1.12 8.03
CA ILE A 115 11.83 0.87 6.94
C ILE A 115 11.30 1.57 5.69
N PHE A 116 12.10 2.48 5.14
CA PHE A 116 11.73 3.20 3.92
C PHE A 116 12.33 2.50 2.71
N LEU A 117 11.50 2.23 1.71
CA LEU A 117 11.93 1.66 0.45
C LEU A 117 11.55 2.61 -0.67
N MET A 118 12.43 2.75 -1.65
CA MET A 118 12.17 3.57 -2.83
C MET A 118 11.67 2.68 -3.97
N PRO A 119 10.59 3.07 -4.65
CA PRO A 119 10.16 2.35 -5.85
C PRO A 119 11.12 2.62 -7.01
N HIS A 120 10.97 1.85 -8.08
CA HIS A 120 11.68 2.13 -9.33
C HIS A 120 11.38 3.56 -9.80
N GLU A 121 12.35 4.21 -10.45
CA GLU A 121 12.23 5.59 -10.93
C GLU A 121 10.95 5.85 -11.72
N LYS A 122 10.54 4.90 -12.55
CA LYS A 122 9.35 5.05 -13.39
C LYS A 122 8.04 5.15 -12.60
N TYR A 123 8.08 4.85 -11.29
CA TYR A 123 6.89 4.93 -10.42
C TYR A 123 6.96 6.09 -9.43
N THR A 124 7.99 6.93 -9.48
CA THR A 124 8.17 8.01 -8.50
C THR A 124 7.07 9.07 -8.55
N TYR A 125 6.45 9.27 -9.72
CA TYR A 125 5.33 10.18 -9.89
C TYR A 125 3.97 9.51 -9.66
N LEU A 126 3.94 8.20 -9.52
CA LEU A 126 2.71 7.42 -9.50
C LEU A 126 2.11 7.37 -8.09
N ASN A 127 0.81 7.70 -7.98
CA ASN A 127 0.04 7.51 -6.77
C ASN A 127 -1.42 7.20 -7.14
N SER A 128 -2.18 6.73 -6.16
CA SER A 128 -3.57 6.32 -6.38
C SER A 128 -4.46 7.48 -6.79
N SER A 129 -4.20 8.70 -6.28
CA SER A 129 -4.99 9.89 -6.63
C SER A 129 -4.89 10.21 -8.12
N ILE A 130 -3.67 10.16 -8.67
CA ILE A 130 -3.45 10.40 -10.10
C ILE A 130 -4.17 9.33 -10.92
N VAL A 131 -4.08 8.07 -10.51
CA VAL A 131 -4.75 6.96 -11.22
C VAL A 131 -6.26 7.17 -11.22
N ARG A 132 -6.85 7.50 -10.07
CA ARG A 132 -8.30 7.76 -9.99
C ARG A 132 -8.71 8.92 -10.89
N ASN A 133 -7.92 9.99 -10.91
CA ASN A 133 -8.20 11.15 -11.75
C ASN A 133 -8.18 10.77 -13.23
N LEU A 134 -7.14 10.09 -13.69
CA LEU A 134 -7.03 9.64 -15.07
C LEU A 134 -8.18 8.70 -15.46
N ALA A 135 -8.52 7.77 -14.59
CA ALA A 135 -9.63 6.85 -14.83
C ALA A 135 -10.96 7.56 -14.92
N SER A 136 -11.19 8.60 -14.11
CA SER A 136 -12.43 9.39 -14.15
C SER A 136 -12.58 10.16 -15.46
N LEU A 137 -11.46 10.43 -16.13
CA LEU A 137 -11.43 11.10 -17.42
C LEU A 137 -11.36 10.13 -18.60
N ASN A 138 -11.59 8.84 -18.33
CA ASN A 138 -11.55 7.74 -19.32
C ASN A 138 -10.20 7.59 -20.01
N SER A 139 -9.12 7.98 -19.33
CA SER A 139 -7.76 7.79 -19.84
C SER A 139 -7.31 6.35 -19.60
N ASP A 140 -6.39 5.88 -20.43
CA ASP A 140 -5.83 4.53 -20.26
C ASP A 140 -4.86 4.49 -19.07
N VAL A 141 -5.11 3.61 -18.13
CA VAL A 141 -4.28 3.45 -16.93
C VAL A 141 -3.48 2.15 -16.93
N SER A 142 -3.37 1.48 -18.08
CA SER A 142 -2.71 0.18 -18.22
C SER A 142 -1.26 0.16 -17.74
N ASP A 143 -0.54 1.28 -17.86
CA ASP A 143 0.85 1.39 -17.44
C ASP A 143 1.03 1.57 -15.93
N PHE A 144 -0.08 1.79 -15.22
CA PHE A 144 -0.02 2.19 -13.81
C PHE A 144 -0.61 1.15 -12.86
N VAL A 145 -1.49 0.28 -13.36
CA VAL A 145 -2.22 -0.68 -12.53
C VAL A 145 -2.36 -2.03 -13.23
N PRO A 146 -2.48 -3.13 -12.46
CA PRO A 146 -2.80 -4.44 -13.04
C PRO A 146 -4.16 -4.44 -13.76
N GLU A 147 -4.36 -5.39 -14.66
CA GLU A 147 -5.57 -5.50 -15.46
C GLU A 147 -6.84 -5.58 -14.62
N VAL A 148 -6.81 -6.35 -13.52
CA VAL A 148 -7.96 -6.49 -12.62
C VAL A 148 -8.36 -5.13 -12.02
N VAL A 149 -7.39 -4.29 -11.73
CA VAL A 149 -7.62 -2.94 -11.19
C VAL A 149 -8.15 -2.01 -12.28
N LYS A 150 -7.58 -2.10 -13.47
CA LYS A 150 -8.05 -1.32 -14.64
C LYS A 150 -9.54 -1.58 -14.90
N GLU A 151 -9.95 -2.84 -14.91
CA GLU A 151 -11.36 -3.22 -15.09
C GLU A 151 -12.25 -2.69 -13.98
N ALA A 152 -11.79 -2.78 -12.73
CA ALA A 152 -12.55 -2.27 -11.59
C ALA A 152 -12.74 -0.75 -11.67
N LEU A 153 -11.70 -0.02 -12.09
CA LEU A 153 -11.79 1.44 -12.30
C LEU A 153 -12.76 1.77 -13.42
N ARG A 154 -12.71 1.04 -14.53
CA ARG A 154 -13.62 1.23 -15.65
C ARG A 154 -15.08 1.09 -15.19
N LYS A 155 -15.37 0.06 -14.40
CA LYS A 155 -16.72 -0.16 -13.86
C LYS A 155 -17.17 0.94 -12.92
N LYS A 156 -16.28 1.45 -12.09
CA LYS A 156 -16.61 2.53 -11.14
C LYS A 156 -16.98 3.83 -11.86
N PHE A 157 -16.35 4.12 -12.99
CA PHE A 157 -16.55 5.38 -13.71
C PHE A 157 -17.43 5.23 -14.96
N SER A 158 -17.91 4.03 -15.26
CA SER A 158 -18.87 3.85 -16.36
C SER A 158 -20.25 4.35 -15.95
N LYS A 159 -20.93 4.97 -16.87
CA LYS A 159 -22.29 5.46 -16.67
C LYS A 159 -23.31 4.45 -17.18
#